data_7673fae15d84d23283c25aa655749d06
#
_entry.id   7673fae15d84d23283c25aa655749d06
#
_cell.length_a   1.000
_cell.length_b   1.000
_cell.length_c   1.000
_cell.angle_alpha   90.00
_cell.angle_beta   90.00
_cell.angle_gamma   90.00
#
_symmetry.space_group_name_H-M   'P 1'
#
loop_
_entity.id
_entity.type
_entity.pdbx_description
1 polymer ?
#
loop_
_entity_poly.entity_id
_entity_poly.type
_entity_poly.pdbx_seq_one_letter_code
_entity_poly.pdbx_strand_id
1 'polypeptide(L)'
;LFDESARERDAGGTGEAADADVWSQYRAAAAEEAAVERAVEVGAESDADVHIAHTSTPEGVDAAKAGGATCEVTPHHLFLSRADASELGTYGRMNPPLRSEDRRAGMWERLVAGDVNVVATDHAPHTRAEKDVGLWDAPSGVPGVETMLPLLLEEARKGTVSYERVRDVTAANAADIFDLPSKGRVEAGVGRGLVLFDPEDSREIRGADLHSKCGWTPFEGMRGVFPETTLVRGHVVYEDGAFGDAVGENVRE
;
A
#
# COMPACT_ATOMS: atom_id res chain seq x y z
N LEU A 1 -11.63 -17.01 16.80
CA LEU A 1 -11.13 -16.66 15.46
C LEU A 1 -9.77 -17.32 15.20
N PHE A 2 -8.76 -17.13 16.04
CA PHE A 2 -7.44 -17.78 15.87
C PHE A 2 -7.49 -19.32 15.97
N ASP A 3 -8.37 -19.88 16.81
CA ASP A 3 -8.52 -21.33 16.97
C ASP A 3 -9.25 -21.99 15.79
N GLU A 4 -10.21 -21.31 15.17
CA GLU A 4 -10.86 -21.79 13.94
C GLU A 4 -9.88 -21.82 12.76
N SER A 5 -9.12 -20.75 12.59
CA SER A 5 -8.09 -20.65 11.57
C SER A 5 -6.95 -21.68 11.74
N ALA A 6 -6.61 -22.05 12.98
CA ALA A 6 -5.64 -23.12 13.25
C ALA A 6 -6.18 -24.50 12.84
N ARG A 7 -7.49 -24.74 13.04
CA ARG A 7 -8.15 -26.00 12.64
C ARG A 7 -8.27 -26.14 11.11
N GLU A 8 -8.54 -25.04 10.43
CA GLU A 8 -8.56 -25.01 8.95
C GLU A 8 -7.18 -25.29 8.36
N ARG A 9 -6.11 -24.76 8.97
CA ARG A 9 -4.74 -25.08 8.61
C ARG A 9 -4.41 -26.57 8.73
N ASP A 10 -4.83 -27.19 9.82
CA ASP A 10 -4.61 -28.61 10.08
C ASP A 10 -5.48 -29.51 9.17
N ALA A 11 -6.65 -29.02 8.73
CA ALA A 11 -7.53 -29.72 7.79
C ALA A 11 -7.14 -29.51 6.31
N GLY A 12 -6.46 -28.43 5.99
CA GLY A 12 -6.09 -28.01 4.62
C GLY A 12 -4.89 -28.70 4.03
N GLY A 13 -4.42 -29.79 4.60
CA GLY A 13 -3.38 -30.68 4.04
C GLY A 13 -2.09 -29.94 3.64
N THR A 14 -0.96 -30.50 4.02
CA THR A 14 0.39 -30.11 3.58
C THR A 14 0.64 -30.39 2.09
N GLY A 15 -0.30 -30.05 1.21
CA GLY A 15 -0.15 -30.21 -0.24
C GLY A 15 0.78 -29.15 -0.83
N GLU A 16 1.67 -29.56 -1.70
CA GLU A 16 2.70 -28.76 -2.38
C GLU A 16 2.18 -27.62 -3.27
N ALA A 17 0.89 -27.32 -3.30
CA ALA A 17 0.25 -26.37 -4.21
C ALA A 17 -0.72 -25.39 -3.52
N ALA A 18 -0.44 -24.96 -2.29
CA ALA A 18 -1.23 -23.91 -1.68
C ALA A 18 -0.79 -22.56 -2.26
N ASP A 19 -1.66 -21.91 -3.01
CA ASP A 19 -1.48 -20.54 -3.49
C ASP A 19 -1.85 -19.51 -2.40
N ALA A 20 -1.66 -18.23 -2.70
CA ALA A 20 -1.97 -17.14 -1.76
C ALA A 20 -3.46 -17.07 -1.39
N ASP A 21 -4.36 -17.70 -2.15
CA ASP A 21 -5.79 -17.74 -1.83
C ASP A 21 -6.07 -18.52 -0.54
N VAL A 22 -5.37 -19.61 -0.29
CA VAL A 22 -5.47 -20.36 0.98
C VAL A 22 -5.08 -19.46 2.16
N TRP A 23 -4.05 -18.64 2.01
CA TRP A 23 -3.65 -17.67 3.02
C TRP A 23 -4.74 -16.62 3.27
N SER A 24 -5.40 -16.16 2.20
CA SER A 24 -6.50 -15.20 2.27
C SER A 24 -7.74 -15.78 2.97
N GLN A 25 -8.04 -17.06 2.76
CA GLN A 25 -9.12 -17.76 3.45
C GLN A 25 -8.83 -17.91 4.94
N TYR A 26 -7.58 -18.23 5.29
CA TYR A 26 -7.14 -18.41 6.67
C TYR A 26 -7.28 -17.13 7.52
N ARG A 27 -7.14 -15.93 6.92
CA ARG A 27 -7.21 -14.64 7.60
C ARG A 27 -8.49 -13.88 7.22
N ALA A 28 -9.60 -14.29 7.82
CA ALA A 28 -10.93 -13.77 7.50
C ALA A 28 -11.05 -12.24 7.62
N ALA A 29 -11.77 -11.61 6.69
CA ALA A 29 -12.02 -10.16 6.68
C ALA A 29 -12.71 -9.67 7.96
N ALA A 30 -13.69 -10.44 8.48
CA ALA A 30 -14.39 -10.12 9.72
C ALA A 30 -13.45 -10.04 10.95
N ALA A 31 -12.29 -10.69 10.92
CA ALA A 31 -11.31 -10.58 11.99
C ALA A 31 -10.59 -9.22 11.97
N GLU A 32 -10.38 -8.64 10.78
CA GLU A 32 -9.84 -7.28 10.63
C GLU A 32 -10.85 -6.24 11.11
N GLU A 33 -12.10 -6.33 10.65
CA GLU A 33 -13.18 -5.43 11.09
C GLU A 33 -13.29 -5.39 12.61
N ALA A 34 -13.42 -6.55 13.27
CA ALA A 34 -13.49 -6.63 14.73
C ALA A 34 -12.24 -6.08 15.44
N ALA A 35 -11.05 -6.22 14.83
CA ALA A 35 -9.82 -5.67 15.39
C ALA A 35 -9.78 -4.14 15.27
N VAL A 36 -10.25 -3.58 14.16
CA VAL A 36 -10.35 -2.13 13.96
C VAL A 36 -11.36 -1.53 14.93
N GLU A 37 -12.57 -2.09 15.04
CA GLU A 37 -13.58 -1.66 16.00
C GLU A 37 -13.01 -1.63 17.43
N ARG A 38 -12.30 -2.70 17.81
CA ARG A 38 -11.70 -2.76 19.13
C ARG A 38 -10.58 -1.73 19.34
N ALA A 39 -9.75 -1.48 18.33
CA ALA A 39 -8.70 -0.47 18.40
C ALA A 39 -9.28 0.94 18.59
N VAL A 40 -10.34 1.25 17.85
CA VAL A 40 -11.05 2.52 17.94
C VAL A 40 -11.71 2.72 19.32
N GLU A 41 -12.39 1.69 19.85
CA GLU A 41 -12.97 1.73 21.20
C GLU A 41 -11.91 2.05 22.26
N VAL A 42 -10.78 1.34 22.23
CA VAL A 42 -9.68 1.54 23.19
C VAL A 42 -9.05 2.93 23.02
N GLY A 43 -8.92 3.40 21.79
CA GLY A 43 -8.45 4.77 21.51
C GLY A 43 -9.35 5.82 22.14
N ALA A 44 -10.66 5.68 21.95
CA ALA A 44 -11.65 6.60 22.52
C ALA A 44 -11.65 6.58 24.08
N GLU A 45 -11.47 5.41 24.69
CA GLU A 45 -11.33 5.29 26.17
C GLU A 45 -10.05 5.96 26.70
N SER A 46 -9.03 6.08 25.86
CA SER A 46 -7.69 6.56 26.26
C SER A 46 -7.41 8.01 25.83
N ASP A 47 -8.34 8.67 25.12
CA ASP A 47 -8.13 9.98 24.47
C ASP A 47 -6.89 9.99 23.57
N ALA A 48 -6.70 8.89 22.81
CA ALA A 48 -5.55 8.69 21.95
C ALA A 48 -5.94 8.81 20.47
N ASP A 49 -5.09 9.50 19.70
CA ASP A 49 -5.21 9.51 18.25
C ASP A 49 -4.86 8.11 17.69
N VAL A 50 -5.79 7.51 16.97
CA VAL A 50 -5.63 6.18 16.40
C VAL A 50 -5.44 6.27 14.89
N HIS A 51 -4.43 5.58 14.38
CA HIS A 51 -4.23 5.36 12.95
C HIS A 51 -4.20 3.87 12.66
N ILE A 52 -5.09 3.41 11.76
CA ILE A 52 -5.18 1.99 11.37
C ILE A 52 -4.26 1.75 10.17
N ALA A 53 -3.23 0.95 10.39
CA ALA A 53 -2.27 0.59 9.34
C ALA A 53 -2.84 -0.45 8.36
N HIS A 54 -2.42 -0.38 7.09
CA HIS A 54 -2.64 -1.36 6.02
C HIS A 54 -4.04 -2.00 6.01
N THR A 55 -5.10 -1.19 6.13
CA THR A 55 -6.50 -1.66 6.07
C THR A 55 -6.77 -2.33 4.73
N SER A 56 -7.33 -3.53 4.74
CA SER A 56 -7.54 -4.34 3.54
C SER A 56 -9.01 -4.52 3.16
N THR A 57 -9.94 -4.02 3.98
CA THR A 57 -11.38 -4.21 3.80
C THR A 57 -12.15 -2.88 3.84
N PRO A 58 -13.18 -2.69 3.01
CA PRO A 58 -14.07 -1.54 3.10
C PRO A 58 -14.72 -1.42 4.47
N GLU A 59 -15.08 -2.54 5.07
CA GLU A 59 -15.68 -2.62 6.40
C GLU A 59 -14.72 -2.07 7.48
N GLY A 60 -13.41 -2.36 7.36
CA GLY A 60 -12.38 -1.80 8.24
C GLY A 60 -12.22 -0.29 8.08
N VAL A 61 -12.27 0.23 6.85
CA VAL A 61 -12.26 1.68 6.59
C VAL A 61 -13.47 2.36 7.21
N ASP A 62 -14.66 1.78 7.00
CA ASP A 62 -15.91 2.31 7.53
C ASP A 62 -15.90 2.32 9.08
N ALA A 63 -15.38 1.28 9.72
CA ALA A 63 -15.21 1.20 11.17
C ALA A 63 -14.21 2.25 11.71
N ALA A 64 -13.05 2.41 11.05
CA ALA A 64 -12.08 3.44 11.42
C ALA A 64 -12.69 4.85 11.36
N LYS A 65 -13.35 5.17 10.23
CA LYS A 65 -14.04 6.45 10.03
C LYS A 65 -15.14 6.70 11.06
N ALA A 66 -15.99 5.70 11.33
CA ALA A 66 -17.07 5.81 12.31
C ALA A 66 -16.56 6.12 13.72
N GLY A 67 -15.39 5.63 14.07
CA GLY A 67 -14.74 5.89 15.34
C GLY A 67 -13.80 7.08 15.38
N GLY A 68 -13.69 7.85 14.31
CA GLY A 68 -12.84 9.04 14.24
C GLY A 68 -11.35 8.75 14.07
N ALA A 69 -10.97 7.50 13.80
CA ALA A 69 -9.60 7.12 13.51
C ALA A 69 -9.23 7.45 12.05
N THR A 70 -7.96 7.70 11.82
CA THR A 70 -7.40 7.73 10.47
C THR A 70 -7.00 6.32 10.03
N CYS A 71 -6.96 6.06 8.73
CA CYS A 71 -6.53 4.77 8.20
C CYS A 71 -5.73 4.90 6.90
N GLU A 72 -4.95 3.87 6.62
CA GLU A 72 -4.22 3.74 5.37
C GLU A 72 -4.57 2.44 4.63
N VAL A 73 -4.42 2.47 3.32
CA VAL A 73 -4.51 1.32 2.43
C VAL A 73 -3.17 1.13 1.70
N THR A 74 -2.88 -0.11 1.31
CA THR A 74 -1.67 -0.38 0.53
C THR A 74 -1.98 -0.52 -0.96
N PRO A 75 -0.99 -0.31 -1.86
CA PRO A 75 -1.17 -0.53 -3.29
C PRO A 75 -1.69 -1.93 -3.63
N HIS A 76 -1.19 -2.96 -2.96
CA HIS A 76 -1.61 -4.33 -3.24
C HIS A 76 -3.09 -4.59 -2.89
N HIS A 77 -3.68 -3.89 -1.93
CA HIS A 77 -5.12 -3.98 -1.66
C HIS A 77 -6.00 -3.13 -2.59
N LEU A 78 -5.40 -2.20 -3.34
CA LEU A 78 -6.08 -1.44 -4.38
C LEU A 78 -6.00 -2.11 -5.74
N PHE A 79 -4.89 -2.75 -6.08
CA PHE A 79 -4.61 -3.22 -7.43
C PHE A 79 -4.70 -4.73 -7.60
N LEU A 80 -4.63 -5.50 -6.50
CA LEU A 80 -4.66 -6.96 -6.51
C LEU A 80 -5.84 -7.50 -5.71
N SER A 81 -6.32 -8.66 -6.10
CA SER A 81 -7.39 -9.39 -5.42
C SER A 81 -7.05 -10.87 -5.26
N ARG A 82 -7.92 -11.63 -4.64
CA ARG A 82 -7.80 -13.10 -4.57
C ARG A 82 -7.80 -13.78 -5.93
N ALA A 83 -8.32 -13.12 -6.98
CA ALA A 83 -8.27 -13.65 -8.32
C ALA A 83 -6.85 -13.78 -8.87
N ASP A 84 -5.93 -12.94 -8.38
CA ASP A 84 -4.52 -12.92 -8.78
C ASP A 84 -3.66 -13.93 -7.99
N ALA A 85 -4.24 -14.54 -6.94
CA ALA A 85 -3.50 -15.39 -6.01
C ALA A 85 -2.87 -16.61 -6.67
N SER A 86 -3.53 -17.23 -7.66
CA SER A 86 -3.02 -18.40 -8.36
C SER A 86 -1.81 -18.09 -9.25
N GLU A 87 -1.77 -16.88 -9.84
CA GLU A 87 -0.65 -16.41 -10.65
C GLU A 87 0.53 -15.99 -9.77
N LEU A 88 0.23 -15.28 -8.68
CA LEU A 88 1.24 -14.81 -7.74
C LEU A 88 1.86 -15.93 -6.90
N GLY A 89 1.14 -17.03 -6.62
CA GLY A 89 1.62 -18.08 -5.74
C GLY A 89 2.07 -17.53 -4.37
N THR A 90 3.25 -17.94 -3.90
CA THR A 90 3.84 -17.46 -2.63
C THR A 90 4.22 -15.98 -2.64
N TYR A 91 4.40 -15.37 -3.81
CA TYR A 91 4.64 -13.93 -3.97
C TYR A 91 3.41 -13.11 -3.59
N GLY A 92 2.21 -13.69 -3.67
CA GLY A 92 0.95 -13.10 -3.20
C GLY A 92 0.72 -13.22 -1.69
N ARG A 93 1.62 -13.83 -0.93
CA ARG A 93 1.50 -13.87 0.53
C ARG A 93 1.88 -12.53 1.15
N MET A 94 0.89 -11.87 1.78
CA MET A 94 1.03 -10.59 2.47
C MET A 94 0.10 -10.51 3.70
N ASN A 95 0.30 -9.58 4.58
CA ASN A 95 -0.51 -9.35 5.77
C ASN A 95 -0.88 -7.87 5.89
N PRO A 96 -2.19 -7.52 5.90
CA PRO A 96 -3.35 -8.39 5.64
C PRO A 96 -3.29 -9.08 4.28
N PRO A 97 -4.01 -10.19 4.08
CA PRO A 97 -4.00 -10.90 2.80
C PRO A 97 -4.87 -10.19 1.75
N LEU A 98 -4.70 -10.57 0.49
CA LEU A 98 -5.56 -10.13 -0.61
C LEU A 98 -7.04 -10.49 -0.32
N ARG A 99 -7.94 -9.62 -0.72
CA ARG A 99 -9.38 -9.76 -0.54
C ARG A 99 -10.08 -10.07 -1.86
N SER A 100 -11.38 -10.38 -1.78
CA SER A 100 -12.20 -10.59 -2.98
C SER A 100 -12.20 -9.35 -3.88
N GLU A 101 -12.52 -9.54 -5.15
CA GLU A 101 -12.62 -8.45 -6.11
C GLU A 101 -13.64 -7.38 -5.68
N ASP A 102 -14.78 -7.78 -5.11
CA ASP A 102 -15.79 -6.84 -4.60
C ASP A 102 -15.22 -5.95 -3.48
N ARG A 103 -14.39 -6.52 -2.59
CA ARG A 103 -13.72 -5.72 -1.54
C ARG A 103 -12.65 -4.82 -2.12
N ARG A 104 -11.85 -5.29 -3.06
CA ARG A 104 -10.88 -4.44 -3.77
C ARG A 104 -11.58 -3.25 -4.44
N ALA A 105 -12.68 -3.48 -5.14
CA ALA A 105 -13.48 -2.41 -5.72
C ALA A 105 -14.03 -1.46 -4.66
N GLY A 106 -14.54 -1.98 -3.55
CA GLY A 106 -15.00 -1.19 -2.42
C GLY A 106 -13.90 -0.35 -1.76
N MET A 107 -12.64 -0.80 -1.75
CA MET A 107 -11.50 0.02 -1.29
C MET A 107 -11.27 1.23 -2.19
N TRP A 108 -11.37 1.06 -3.53
CA TRP A 108 -11.32 2.18 -4.47
C TRP A 108 -12.43 3.19 -4.24
N GLU A 109 -13.66 2.73 -4.00
CA GLU A 109 -14.78 3.62 -3.67
C GLU A 109 -14.47 4.49 -2.45
N ARG A 110 -13.95 3.91 -1.35
CA ARG A 110 -13.56 4.64 -0.13
C ARG A 110 -12.41 5.59 -0.38
N LEU A 111 -11.42 5.20 -1.17
CA LEU A 111 -10.31 6.06 -1.53
C LEU A 111 -10.80 7.30 -2.31
N VAL A 112 -11.63 7.11 -3.32
CA VAL A 112 -12.18 8.21 -4.14
C VAL A 112 -13.13 9.09 -3.32
N ALA A 113 -13.93 8.51 -2.44
CA ALA A 113 -14.85 9.24 -1.55
C ALA A 113 -14.14 10.09 -0.48
N GLY A 114 -12.86 9.85 -0.21
CA GLY A 114 -12.11 10.58 0.81
C GLY A 114 -12.06 9.89 2.17
N ASP A 115 -12.54 8.67 2.28
CA ASP A 115 -12.63 7.92 3.53
C ASP A 115 -11.30 7.27 3.95
N VAL A 116 -10.42 6.96 2.99
CA VAL A 116 -9.04 6.53 3.24
C VAL A 116 -8.15 7.77 3.38
N ASN A 117 -7.37 7.87 4.43
CA ASN A 117 -6.52 9.03 4.67
C ASN A 117 -5.19 8.95 3.91
N VAL A 118 -4.54 7.78 3.88
CA VAL A 118 -3.20 7.61 3.32
C VAL A 118 -3.14 6.36 2.45
N VAL A 119 -2.34 6.40 1.40
CA VAL A 119 -1.83 5.20 0.73
C VAL A 119 -0.39 5.01 1.19
N ALA A 120 -0.14 3.93 1.92
CA ALA A 120 1.18 3.54 2.39
C ALA A 120 1.63 2.23 1.75
N THR A 121 2.91 2.02 1.56
CA THR A 121 3.40 0.91 0.74
C THR A 121 3.45 -0.42 1.45
N ASP A 122 3.60 -0.43 2.76
CA ASP A 122 3.99 -1.62 3.54
C ASP A 122 5.16 -2.37 2.85
N HIS A 123 6.17 -1.62 2.43
CA HIS A 123 7.28 -2.12 1.63
C HIS A 123 8.10 -3.17 2.37
N ALA A 124 7.89 -4.42 2.02
CA ALA A 124 8.59 -5.57 2.60
C ALA A 124 9.21 -6.42 1.48
N PRO A 125 10.37 -6.00 0.92
CA PRO A 125 11.04 -6.72 -0.16
C PRO A 125 11.73 -7.98 0.38
N HIS A 126 11.40 -9.10 -0.22
CA HIS A 126 12.03 -10.40 0.01
C HIS A 126 12.67 -10.87 -1.28
N THR A 127 13.78 -11.57 -1.19
CA THR A 127 14.43 -12.16 -2.36
C THR A 127 13.55 -13.28 -2.95
N ARG A 128 13.76 -13.60 -4.24
CA ARG A 128 13.07 -14.73 -4.87
C ARG A 128 13.31 -16.04 -4.11
N ALA A 129 14.53 -16.29 -3.65
CA ALA A 129 14.87 -17.49 -2.89
C ALA A 129 14.10 -17.60 -1.56
N GLU A 130 13.79 -16.47 -0.91
CA GLU A 130 12.94 -16.46 0.29
C GLU A 130 11.47 -16.70 -0.03
N LYS A 131 11.00 -16.25 -1.21
CA LYS A 131 9.63 -16.45 -1.66
C LYS A 131 9.40 -17.83 -2.29
N ASP A 132 10.40 -18.44 -2.95
CA ASP A 132 10.31 -19.71 -3.66
C ASP A 132 10.37 -20.93 -2.71
N VAL A 133 9.54 -20.88 -1.67
CA VAL A 133 9.39 -21.95 -0.67
C VAL A 133 7.90 -22.27 -0.49
N GLY A 134 7.56 -23.16 0.43
CA GLY A 134 6.14 -23.47 0.71
C GLY A 134 5.37 -22.24 1.22
N LEU A 135 4.06 -22.16 0.94
CA LEU A 135 3.24 -21.00 1.31
C LEU A 135 3.36 -20.65 2.81
N TRP A 136 3.44 -21.64 3.68
CA TRP A 136 3.51 -21.45 5.13
C TRP A 136 4.88 -21.00 5.61
N ASP A 137 5.93 -21.25 4.85
CA ASP A 137 7.31 -20.89 5.15
C ASP A 137 7.72 -19.56 4.49
N ALA A 138 7.08 -19.19 3.38
CA ALA A 138 7.36 -17.95 2.68
C ALA A 138 7.09 -16.74 3.58
N PRO A 139 7.97 -15.73 3.62
CA PRO A 139 7.71 -14.51 4.36
C PRO A 139 6.54 -13.73 3.75
N SER A 140 5.75 -13.07 4.60
CA SER A 140 4.70 -12.15 4.15
C SER A 140 5.29 -10.81 3.73
N GLY A 141 4.73 -10.22 2.69
CA GLY A 141 5.11 -8.88 2.21
C GLY A 141 5.58 -8.85 0.77
N VAL A 142 5.52 -7.67 0.19
CA VAL A 142 5.82 -7.37 -1.22
C VAL A 142 6.57 -6.04 -1.35
N PRO A 143 7.39 -5.85 -2.40
CA PRO A 143 7.94 -4.53 -2.71
C PRO A 143 6.84 -3.60 -3.24
N GLY A 144 6.81 -2.35 -2.77
CA GLY A 144 5.77 -1.38 -3.16
C GLY A 144 6.24 0.07 -3.27
N VAL A 145 7.38 0.43 -2.66
CA VAL A 145 7.80 1.83 -2.52
C VAL A 145 8.00 2.55 -3.87
N GLU A 146 8.47 1.85 -4.88
CA GLU A 146 8.78 2.42 -6.19
C GLU A 146 7.59 2.35 -7.17
N THR A 147 6.57 1.56 -6.85
CA THR A 147 5.42 1.34 -7.73
C THR A 147 4.15 2.04 -7.27
N MET A 148 4.06 2.43 -6.00
CA MET A 148 2.87 3.07 -5.42
C MET A 148 2.45 4.33 -6.18
N LEU A 149 3.34 5.32 -6.29
CA LEU A 149 3.02 6.57 -6.95
C LEU A 149 2.77 6.37 -8.46
N PRO A 150 3.59 5.63 -9.20
CA PRO A 150 3.32 5.33 -10.61
C PRO A 150 1.95 4.70 -10.88
N LEU A 151 1.52 3.75 -10.08
CA LEU A 151 0.21 3.12 -10.20
C LEU A 151 -0.94 4.11 -9.96
N LEU A 152 -0.85 4.93 -8.92
CA LEU A 152 -1.86 5.93 -8.58
C LEU A 152 -1.95 7.04 -9.64
N LEU A 153 -0.81 7.48 -10.18
CA LEU A 153 -0.77 8.47 -11.28
C LEU A 153 -1.38 7.90 -12.57
N GLU A 154 -1.18 6.63 -12.86
CA GLU A 154 -1.83 5.96 -13.99
C GLU A 154 -3.36 5.93 -13.83
N GLU A 155 -3.87 5.67 -12.62
CA GLU A 155 -5.30 5.71 -12.35
C GLU A 155 -5.85 7.16 -12.41
N ALA A 156 -5.05 8.15 -12.02
CA ALA A 156 -5.41 9.55 -12.20
C ALA A 156 -5.46 9.94 -13.69
N ARG A 157 -4.50 9.47 -14.48
CA ARG A 157 -4.50 9.66 -15.95
C ARG A 157 -5.74 9.05 -16.62
N LYS A 158 -6.20 7.90 -16.12
CA LYS A 158 -7.45 7.24 -16.60
C LYS A 158 -8.73 7.93 -16.12
N GLY A 159 -8.63 8.83 -15.12
CA GLY A 159 -9.77 9.50 -14.51
C GLY A 159 -10.49 8.70 -13.42
N THR A 160 -9.91 7.60 -12.95
CA THR A 160 -10.46 6.82 -11.83
C THR A 160 -10.39 7.61 -10.51
N VAL A 161 -9.34 8.41 -10.34
CA VAL A 161 -9.11 9.27 -9.17
C VAL A 161 -8.55 10.62 -9.65
N SER A 162 -8.72 11.70 -8.90
CA SER A 162 -8.13 12.99 -9.28
C SER A 162 -6.66 13.08 -8.84
N TYR A 163 -5.86 13.90 -9.54
CA TYR A 163 -4.46 14.19 -9.14
C TYR A 163 -4.38 14.82 -7.74
N GLU A 164 -5.36 15.67 -7.41
CA GLU A 164 -5.46 16.26 -6.07
C GLU A 164 -5.64 15.18 -5.01
N ARG A 165 -6.48 14.17 -5.29
CA ARG A 165 -6.69 13.07 -4.36
C ARG A 165 -5.43 12.21 -4.22
N VAL A 166 -4.69 11.96 -5.30
CA VAL A 166 -3.38 11.28 -5.24
C VAL A 166 -2.42 12.06 -4.36
N ARG A 167 -2.30 13.39 -4.54
CA ARG A 167 -1.50 14.25 -3.65
C ARG A 167 -1.93 14.12 -2.19
N ASP A 168 -3.23 14.16 -1.92
CA ASP A 168 -3.76 14.12 -0.56
C ASP A 168 -3.35 12.82 0.14
N VAL A 169 -3.59 11.66 -0.50
CA VAL A 169 -3.31 10.36 0.12
C VAL A 169 -1.83 9.96 0.15
N THR A 170 -0.98 10.58 -0.65
CA THR A 170 0.46 10.25 -0.71
C THR A 170 1.34 11.28 -0.01
N ALA A 171 0.81 12.46 0.31
CA ALA A 171 1.63 13.55 0.85
C ALA A 171 0.91 14.42 1.88
N ALA A 172 -0.21 15.10 1.51
CA ALA A 172 -0.82 16.12 2.35
C ALA A 172 -1.39 15.53 3.66
N ASN A 173 -2.19 14.48 3.56
CA ASN A 173 -2.81 13.88 4.73
C ASN A 173 -1.78 13.24 5.67
N ALA A 174 -0.72 12.62 5.13
CA ALA A 174 0.36 12.10 5.95
C ALA A 174 1.10 13.24 6.69
N ALA A 175 1.32 14.38 6.02
CA ALA A 175 1.93 15.54 6.66
C ALA A 175 1.05 16.08 7.81
N ASP A 176 -0.27 16.13 7.61
CA ASP A 176 -1.20 16.57 8.65
C ASP A 176 -1.27 15.57 9.82
N ILE A 177 -1.35 14.26 9.57
CA ILE A 177 -1.39 13.21 10.62
C ILE A 177 -0.12 13.23 11.48
N PHE A 178 1.05 13.45 10.88
CA PHE A 178 2.33 13.45 11.58
C PHE A 178 2.81 14.84 12.03
N ASP A 179 1.97 15.86 11.92
CA ASP A 179 2.28 17.24 12.28
C ASP A 179 3.57 17.77 11.61
N LEU A 180 3.58 17.71 10.27
CA LEU A 180 4.68 18.16 9.42
C LEU A 180 4.25 19.36 8.57
N PRO A 181 4.10 20.56 9.14
CA PRO A 181 3.48 21.72 8.47
C PRO A 181 4.25 22.22 7.24
N SER A 182 5.53 21.85 7.12
CA SER A 182 6.39 22.20 5.98
C SER A 182 6.37 21.16 4.84
N LYS A 183 5.48 20.15 4.89
CA LYS A 183 5.40 19.06 3.93
C LYS A 183 4.01 18.94 3.28
N GLY A 184 3.90 18.10 2.26
CA GLY A 184 2.65 17.69 1.65
C GLY A 184 1.99 18.71 0.70
N ARG A 185 2.58 19.89 0.48
CA ARG A 185 1.98 20.99 -0.31
C ARG A 185 2.97 21.60 -1.27
N VAL A 186 2.48 22.10 -2.40
CA VAL A 186 3.25 22.88 -3.36
C VAL A 186 2.89 24.36 -3.15
N GLU A 187 3.58 24.99 -2.21
CA GLU A 187 3.37 26.40 -1.83
C GLU A 187 4.72 27.10 -1.63
N ALA A 188 4.74 28.43 -1.85
CA ALA A 188 5.94 29.22 -1.59
C ALA A 188 6.29 29.21 -0.10
N GLY A 189 7.52 28.81 0.24
CA GLY A 189 8.00 28.73 1.63
C GLY A 189 7.77 27.37 2.31
N VAL A 190 7.05 26.45 1.68
CA VAL A 190 6.86 25.07 2.14
C VAL A 190 7.99 24.18 1.62
N GLY A 191 8.34 23.15 2.39
CA GLY A 191 9.49 22.29 2.14
C GLY A 191 9.54 21.69 0.74
N ARG A 192 10.48 22.09 -0.03
CA ARG A 192 10.80 21.94 -1.46
C ARG A 192 10.98 20.49 -1.96
N GLY A 193 10.18 19.53 -1.48
CA GLY A 193 10.09 18.16 -2.01
C GLY A 193 9.05 18.15 -3.13
N LEU A 194 9.47 17.85 -4.36
CA LEU A 194 8.61 17.87 -5.54
C LEU A 194 8.88 16.64 -6.39
N VAL A 195 7.83 16.15 -7.04
CA VAL A 195 7.91 15.14 -8.09
C VAL A 195 7.36 15.74 -9.37
N LEU A 196 8.13 15.65 -10.45
CA LEU A 196 7.71 16.05 -11.80
C LEU A 196 7.52 14.77 -12.63
N PHE A 197 6.45 14.73 -13.40
CA PHE A 197 6.11 13.61 -14.27
C PHE A 197 5.37 14.11 -15.51
N ASP A 198 5.47 13.36 -16.62
CA ASP A 198 4.62 13.56 -17.80
C ASP A 198 3.42 12.59 -17.69
N PRO A 199 2.18 13.08 -17.58
CA PRO A 199 1.01 12.21 -17.50
C PRO A 199 0.80 11.35 -18.77
N GLU A 200 1.40 11.69 -19.90
CA GLU A 200 1.32 10.91 -21.15
C GLU A 200 2.39 9.79 -21.20
N ASP A 201 3.45 9.86 -20.39
CA ASP A 201 4.49 8.82 -20.34
C ASP A 201 4.08 7.66 -19.40
N SER A 202 3.07 6.91 -19.82
CA SER A 202 2.67 5.67 -19.16
C SER A 202 3.46 4.50 -19.73
N ARG A 203 4.14 3.74 -18.87
CA ARG A 203 4.94 2.58 -19.26
C ARG A 203 4.64 1.35 -18.40
N GLU A 204 5.04 0.19 -18.90
CA GLU A 204 4.89 -1.08 -18.20
C GLU A 204 5.81 -1.17 -17.00
N ILE A 205 5.28 -1.62 -15.87
CA ILE A 205 6.04 -1.92 -14.66
C ILE A 205 6.71 -3.27 -14.83
N ARG A 206 8.03 -3.30 -14.66
CA ARG A 206 8.85 -4.52 -14.71
C ARG A 206 9.76 -4.57 -13.51
N GLY A 207 9.69 -5.64 -12.74
CA GLY A 207 10.51 -5.81 -11.55
C GLY A 207 12.03 -5.71 -11.81
N ALA A 208 12.46 -6.08 -13.02
CA ALA A 208 13.86 -5.98 -13.43
C ALA A 208 14.35 -4.53 -13.64
N ASP A 209 13.42 -3.59 -13.90
CA ASP A 209 13.72 -2.18 -14.14
C ASP A 209 13.64 -1.35 -12.85
N LEU A 210 13.19 -1.94 -11.74
CA LEU A 210 13.10 -1.28 -10.44
C LEU A 210 14.43 -1.38 -9.67
N HIS A 211 14.64 -0.41 -8.77
CA HIS A 211 15.86 -0.33 -7.97
C HIS A 211 15.85 -1.21 -6.71
N SER A 212 14.71 -1.82 -6.41
CA SER A 212 14.61 -2.78 -5.32
C SER A 212 15.48 -4.00 -5.58
N LYS A 213 16.33 -4.38 -4.61
CA LYS A 213 17.27 -5.50 -4.75
C LYS A 213 16.58 -6.88 -4.87
N CYS A 214 15.28 -6.97 -4.62
CA CYS A 214 14.54 -8.24 -4.74
C CYS A 214 14.32 -8.66 -6.21
N GLY A 215 14.38 -7.72 -7.17
CA GLY A 215 14.31 -7.98 -8.62
C GLY A 215 12.95 -8.53 -9.10
N TRP A 216 11.87 -8.25 -8.38
CA TRP A 216 10.49 -8.60 -8.74
C TRP A 216 9.50 -7.59 -8.17
N THR A 217 8.27 -7.61 -8.68
CA THR A 217 7.15 -6.83 -8.18
C THR A 217 5.85 -7.63 -8.33
N PRO A 218 4.86 -7.48 -7.44
CA PRO A 218 3.56 -8.10 -7.63
C PRO A 218 2.72 -7.40 -8.70
N PHE A 219 3.20 -6.27 -9.22
CA PHE A 219 2.54 -5.44 -10.24
C PHE A 219 3.18 -5.60 -11.64
N GLU A 220 3.86 -6.71 -11.87
CA GLU A 220 4.50 -7.01 -13.17
C GLU A 220 3.50 -6.90 -14.32
N GLY A 221 3.87 -6.20 -15.39
CA GLY A 221 3.02 -6.00 -16.57
C GLY A 221 1.92 -4.92 -16.41
N MET A 222 1.65 -4.43 -15.22
CA MET A 222 0.74 -3.28 -15.03
C MET A 222 1.37 -2.01 -15.59
N ARG A 223 0.56 -1.00 -15.83
CA ARG A 223 1.04 0.30 -16.31
C ARG A 223 1.18 1.29 -15.16
N GLY A 224 2.17 2.18 -15.28
CA GLY A 224 2.39 3.27 -14.34
C GLY A 224 2.98 4.50 -15.01
N VAL A 225 2.69 5.68 -14.47
CA VAL A 225 3.33 6.95 -14.83
C VAL A 225 4.44 7.22 -13.82
N PHE A 226 5.68 7.17 -14.30
CA PHE A 226 6.84 7.28 -13.41
C PHE A 226 7.34 8.71 -13.28
N PRO A 227 7.93 9.09 -12.13
CA PRO A 227 8.62 10.35 -11.99
C PRO A 227 9.78 10.50 -13.00
N GLU A 228 9.87 11.66 -13.64
CA GLU A 228 11.03 12.08 -14.43
C GLU A 228 12.08 12.75 -13.55
N THR A 229 11.62 13.62 -12.65
CA THR A 229 12.49 14.34 -11.72
C THR A 229 11.92 14.29 -10.30
N THR A 230 12.77 14.04 -9.34
CA THR A 230 12.43 14.13 -7.91
C THR A 230 13.37 15.11 -7.22
N LEU A 231 12.77 16.07 -6.50
CA LEU A 231 13.50 17.04 -5.70
C LEU A 231 13.26 16.78 -4.21
N VAL A 232 14.31 16.87 -3.42
CA VAL A 232 14.24 16.88 -1.96
C VAL A 232 14.85 18.18 -1.46
N ARG A 233 14.06 19.00 -0.77
CA ARG A 233 14.46 20.33 -0.29
C ARG A 233 15.06 21.26 -1.37
N GLY A 234 14.57 21.12 -2.61
CA GLY A 234 15.04 21.90 -3.76
C GLY A 234 16.30 21.37 -4.44
N HIS A 235 16.85 20.25 -3.98
CA HIS A 235 17.95 19.55 -4.66
C HIS A 235 17.38 18.42 -5.50
N VAL A 236 17.80 18.32 -6.76
CA VAL A 236 17.47 17.21 -7.63
C VAL A 236 18.18 15.96 -7.10
N VAL A 237 17.42 14.95 -6.71
CA VAL A 237 17.92 13.66 -6.19
C VAL A 237 17.71 12.51 -7.15
N TYR A 238 16.88 12.72 -8.16
CA TYR A 238 16.64 11.79 -9.26
C TYR A 238 16.25 12.59 -10.50
N GLU A 239 16.82 12.30 -11.65
CA GLU A 239 16.48 12.89 -12.94
C GLU A 239 16.89 11.93 -14.06
N ASP A 240 15.98 11.66 -15.00
CA ASP A 240 16.21 10.84 -16.20
C ASP A 240 16.90 9.49 -15.92
N GLY A 241 16.50 8.78 -14.87
CA GLY A 241 17.05 7.47 -14.50
C GLY A 241 18.35 7.53 -13.68
N ALA A 242 18.87 8.72 -13.38
CA ALA A 242 20.09 8.90 -12.60
C ALA A 242 19.80 9.44 -11.19
N PHE A 243 20.47 8.87 -10.18
CA PHE A 243 20.43 9.38 -8.81
C PHE A 243 21.50 10.43 -8.58
N GLY A 244 21.09 11.56 -7.98
CA GLY A 244 21.98 12.58 -7.47
C GLY A 244 22.32 12.37 -5.99
N ASP A 245 23.17 13.24 -5.46
CA ASP A 245 23.51 13.25 -4.04
C ASP A 245 22.32 13.71 -3.20
N ALA A 246 21.91 12.90 -2.23
CA ALA A 246 20.85 13.22 -1.29
C ALA A 246 21.41 13.34 0.14
N VAL A 247 21.11 14.44 0.81
CA VAL A 247 21.41 14.64 2.24
C VAL A 247 20.11 14.58 3.03
N GLY A 248 19.99 13.63 3.95
CA GLY A 248 18.87 13.51 4.88
C GLY A 248 18.96 14.58 5.97
N GLU A 249 17.81 15.16 6.34
CA GLU A 249 17.66 16.06 7.48
C GLU A 249 16.44 15.64 8.30
N ASN A 250 16.49 15.90 9.61
CA ASN A 250 15.32 15.69 10.45
C ASN A 250 14.26 16.75 10.10
N VAL A 251 13.06 16.31 9.74
CA VAL A 251 11.96 17.21 9.31
C VAL A 251 11.26 17.92 10.47
N ARG A 252 11.61 17.59 11.71
CA ARG A 252 11.07 18.16 12.95
C ARG A 252 12.04 19.13 13.66
N GLU A 253 13.20 19.38 13.07
CA GLU A 253 14.21 20.34 13.55
C GLU A 253 14.16 21.68 12.75
#